data_741c72155b5f9ad13dc721dcbfab2765
#
_entry.id   741c72155b5f9ad13dc721dcbfab2765
#
_cell.length_a   1.000
_cell.length_b   1.000
_cell.length_c   1.000
_cell.angle_alpha   90.00
_cell.angle_beta   90.00
_cell.angle_gamma   90.00
#
_symmetry.space_group_name_H-M   'P 1'
#
loop_
_entity.id
_entity.type
_entity.pdbx_description
1 polymer ?
#
loop_
_entity_poly.entity_id
_entity_poly.type
_entity_poly.pdbx_seq_one_letter_code
_entity_poly.pdbx_strand_id
1 'polypeptide(L)'
;MLVIADEVRKRAPMRRHGQAILQQLSDVHHIKVDIVHSTEDALTEVERDASVATVLVEWGDASSTIDTRKIIARMRDIGLEAPVFVVVFNRDDIPAVRALLSEEIAGFILTDEDTADFIARFVNRHFDDYVNSLKTPFFGFLADYNDRSVEAWDCPGHNGGMYFRKSPVGRAFFEYLGENVFRTDLCNANVELGDLLIHEGPARRAEEEAARILGADRTYFVLNGTSTSNKVVHTALVR
;
A
#
# COMPACT_ATOMS: atom_id res chain seq x y z
N MET A 1 1.06 -9.25 4.91
CA MET A 1 1.57 -10.13 3.83
C MET A 1 1.03 -11.52 4.04
N LEU A 2 0.53 -12.14 2.99
CA LEU A 2 0.04 -13.52 3.03
C LEU A 2 1.10 -14.47 2.44
N VAL A 3 1.40 -15.54 3.15
CA VAL A 3 2.29 -16.61 2.69
C VAL A 3 1.52 -17.89 2.54
N ILE A 4 1.61 -18.52 1.39
CA ILE A 4 0.91 -19.74 1.04
C ILE A 4 1.95 -20.83 0.79
N ALA A 5 2.07 -21.77 1.74
CA ALA A 5 3.10 -22.80 1.73
C ALA A 5 2.49 -24.19 1.97
N ASP A 6 2.87 -25.16 1.16
CA ASP A 6 2.38 -26.53 1.29
C ASP A 6 2.94 -27.21 2.54
N GLU A 7 2.06 -27.61 3.46
CA GLU A 7 2.44 -28.27 4.72
C GLU A 7 3.04 -29.66 4.51
N VAL A 8 2.72 -30.31 3.40
CA VAL A 8 3.11 -31.70 3.10
C VAL A 8 4.57 -31.79 2.62
N ARG A 9 5.13 -30.72 2.06
CA ARG A 9 6.51 -30.68 1.55
C ARG A 9 7.56 -30.39 2.63
N LYS A 10 7.69 -31.29 3.60
CA LYS A 10 8.69 -31.18 4.69
C LYS A 10 10.12 -31.46 4.25
N ARG A 11 10.68 -30.74 3.29
CA ARG A 11 12.13 -30.80 3.01
C ARG A 11 12.88 -29.80 3.92
N ALA A 12 13.69 -30.33 4.83
CA ALA A 12 14.31 -29.59 5.93
C ALA A 12 15.22 -28.37 5.56
N PRO A 13 15.97 -28.33 4.43
CA PRO A 13 16.78 -27.17 4.07
C PRO A 13 15.95 -25.95 3.70
N MET A 14 14.86 -26.13 2.96
CA MET A 14 13.95 -25.08 2.48
C MET A 14 13.20 -24.40 3.61
N ARG A 15 12.84 -25.15 4.64
CA ARG A 15 12.17 -24.61 5.82
C ARG A 15 13.00 -23.57 6.54
N ARG A 16 14.33 -23.77 6.63
CA ARG A 16 15.25 -22.81 7.28
C ARG A 16 15.41 -21.53 6.48
N HIS A 17 15.55 -21.63 5.17
CA HIS A 17 15.71 -20.47 4.32
C HIS A 17 14.41 -19.65 4.23
N GLY A 18 13.26 -20.30 4.04
CA GLY A 18 11.96 -19.66 4.08
C GLY A 18 11.69 -18.96 5.42
N GLN A 19 12.01 -19.63 6.54
CA GLN A 19 11.88 -19.01 7.86
C GLN A 19 12.79 -17.78 8.01
N ALA A 20 14.01 -17.82 7.50
CA ALA A 20 14.92 -16.68 7.54
C ALA A 20 14.39 -15.49 6.72
N ILE A 21 13.77 -15.73 5.54
CA ILE A 21 13.11 -14.69 4.73
C ILE A 21 11.95 -14.07 5.51
N LEU A 22 11.07 -14.90 6.06
CA LEU A 22 9.91 -14.43 6.82
C LEU A 22 10.32 -13.66 8.07
N GLN A 23 11.37 -14.10 8.75
CA GLN A 23 11.91 -13.40 9.90
C GLN A 23 12.51 -12.04 9.50
N GLN A 24 13.23 -11.95 8.40
CA GLN A 24 13.73 -10.68 7.88
C GLN A 24 12.57 -9.71 7.53
N LEU A 25 11.53 -10.19 6.87
CA LEU A 25 10.37 -9.37 6.52
C LEU A 25 9.62 -8.88 7.76
N SER A 26 9.49 -9.72 8.79
CA SER A 26 8.81 -9.35 10.04
C SER A 26 9.68 -8.43 10.92
N ASP A 27 10.92 -8.82 11.19
CA ASP A 27 11.73 -8.16 12.21
C ASP A 27 12.42 -6.88 11.70
N VAL A 28 12.83 -6.87 10.43
CA VAL A 28 13.54 -5.74 9.82
C VAL A 28 12.60 -4.78 9.11
N HIS A 29 11.64 -5.31 8.37
CA HIS A 29 10.71 -4.51 7.57
C HIS A 29 9.34 -4.30 8.25
N HIS A 30 9.13 -4.86 9.45
CA HIS A 30 7.90 -4.73 10.24
C HIS A 30 6.62 -5.15 9.51
N ILE A 31 6.72 -6.09 8.58
CA ILE A 31 5.59 -6.61 7.82
C ILE A 31 4.91 -7.72 8.61
N LYS A 32 3.62 -7.55 8.91
CA LYS A 32 2.81 -8.63 9.50
C LYS A 32 2.70 -9.77 8.48
N VAL A 33 3.06 -10.98 8.89
CA VAL A 33 3.05 -12.18 8.05
C VAL A 33 1.98 -13.14 8.54
N ASP A 34 1.03 -13.47 7.68
CA ASP A 34 0.03 -14.51 7.91
C ASP A 34 0.33 -15.70 6.99
N ILE A 35 0.33 -16.92 7.51
CA ILE A 35 0.70 -18.14 6.78
C ILE A 35 -0.51 -19.06 6.68
N VAL A 36 -0.81 -19.51 5.46
CA VAL A 36 -1.86 -20.50 5.17
C VAL A 36 -1.31 -21.68 4.38
N HIS A 37 -1.99 -22.81 4.41
CA HIS A 37 -1.42 -24.07 3.93
C HIS A 37 -2.26 -24.76 2.84
N SER A 38 -3.36 -24.14 2.42
CA SER A 38 -4.20 -24.67 1.35
C SER A 38 -4.71 -23.55 0.43
N THR A 39 -5.17 -23.93 -0.75
CA THR A 39 -5.85 -23.00 -1.68
C THR A 39 -7.11 -22.41 -1.05
N GLU A 40 -7.91 -23.23 -0.35
CA GLU A 40 -9.16 -22.80 0.28
C GLU A 40 -8.92 -21.76 1.39
N ASP A 41 -7.92 -22.01 2.24
CA ASP A 41 -7.55 -21.05 3.29
C ASP A 41 -7.03 -19.74 2.67
N ALA A 42 -6.22 -19.83 1.61
CA ALA A 42 -5.72 -18.66 0.90
C ALA A 42 -6.85 -17.82 0.29
N LEU A 43 -7.82 -18.47 -0.36
CA LEU A 43 -9.00 -17.79 -0.92
C LEU A 43 -9.84 -17.12 0.18
N THR A 44 -10.03 -17.81 1.28
CA THR A 44 -10.76 -17.25 2.44
C THR A 44 -10.05 -16.03 2.99
N GLU A 45 -8.72 -16.10 3.12
CA GLU A 45 -7.93 -14.99 3.70
C GLU A 45 -7.91 -13.77 2.79
N VAL A 46 -7.72 -13.92 1.47
CA VAL A 46 -7.73 -12.76 0.54
C VAL A 46 -9.11 -12.11 0.41
N GLU A 47 -10.19 -12.87 0.66
CA GLU A 47 -11.55 -12.31 0.68
C GLU A 47 -11.86 -11.60 2.00
N ARG A 48 -11.31 -12.09 3.10
CA ARG A 48 -11.57 -11.58 4.45
C ARG A 48 -10.75 -10.35 4.79
N ASP A 49 -9.49 -10.34 4.37
CA ASP A 49 -8.53 -9.30 4.77
C ASP A 49 -8.09 -8.44 3.59
N ALA A 50 -8.77 -7.31 3.42
CA ALA A 50 -8.42 -6.30 2.41
C ALA A 50 -7.06 -5.62 2.66
N SER A 51 -6.39 -5.88 3.79
CA SER A 51 -5.06 -5.33 4.11
C SER A 51 -3.91 -6.16 3.53
N VAL A 52 -4.19 -7.23 2.79
CA VAL A 52 -3.16 -8.02 2.10
C VAL A 52 -2.48 -7.17 1.04
N ALA A 53 -1.23 -6.81 1.27
CA ALA A 53 -0.47 -5.92 0.39
C ALA A 53 0.69 -6.62 -0.35
N THR A 54 0.89 -7.92 -0.13
CA THR A 54 1.77 -8.77 -0.95
C THR A 54 1.48 -10.24 -0.66
N VAL A 55 1.70 -11.10 -1.63
CA VAL A 55 1.47 -12.54 -1.53
C VAL A 55 2.71 -13.30 -1.97
N LEU A 56 3.17 -14.22 -1.13
CA LEU A 56 4.17 -15.21 -1.49
C LEU A 56 3.48 -16.57 -1.61
N VAL A 57 3.56 -17.20 -2.76
CA VAL A 57 2.93 -18.51 -3.00
C VAL A 57 3.96 -19.54 -3.44
N GLU A 58 3.98 -20.68 -2.77
CA GLU A 58 4.84 -21.79 -3.12
C GLU A 58 4.37 -22.42 -4.43
N TRP A 59 5.29 -22.61 -5.39
CA TRP A 59 4.97 -23.30 -6.63
C TRP A 59 4.71 -24.79 -6.36
N GLY A 60 3.48 -25.20 -6.62
CA GLY A 60 3.06 -26.58 -6.49
C GLY A 60 3.24 -27.37 -7.79
N ASP A 61 3.76 -28.59 -7.71
CA ASP A 61 3.63 -29.58 -8.79
C ASP A 61 2.22 -30.23 -8.77
N ALA A 62 2.01 -31.23 -9.64
CA ALA A 62 0.74 -31.94 -9.75
C ALA A 62 0.28 -32.63 -8.45
N SER A 63 1.13 -32.73 -7.43
CA SER A 63 0.81 -33.32 -6.11
C SER A 63 0.52 -32.27 -5.03
N SER A 64 0.68 -30.98 -5.33
CA SER A 64 0.45 -29.88 -4.38
C SER A 64 -1.04 -29.61 -4.18
N THR A 65 -1.39 -29.22 -2.95
CA THR A 65 -2.71 -28.71 -2.60
C THR A 65 -2.90 -27.23 -2.95
N ILE A 66 -1.85 -26.58 -3.45
CA ILE A 66 -1.84 -25.15 -3.77
C ILE A 66 -2.04 -24.95 -5.27
N ASP A 67 -3.16 -24.31 -5.63
CA ASP A 67 -3.45 -23.86 -6.98
C ASP A 67 -3.18 -22.35 -7.11
N THR A 68 -1.95 -22.02 -7.49
CA THR A 68 -1.49 -20.64 -7.63
C THR A 68 -2.34 -19.82 -8.60
N ARG A 69 -2.80 -20.42 -9.71
CA ARG A 69 -3.62 -19.71 -10.71
C ARG A 69 -4.99 -19.35 -10.15
N LYS A 70 -5.62 -20.28 -9.44
CA LYS A 70 -6.93 -20.03 -8.83
C LYS A 70 -6.87 -18.90 -7.82
N ILE A 71 -5.79 -18.83 -7.05
CA ILE A 71 -5.56 -17.76 -6.07
C ILE A 71 -5.40 -16.41 -6.78
N ILE A 72 -4.52 -16.32 -7.79
CA ILE A 72 -4.29 -15.09 -8.54
C ILE A 72 -5.57 -14.63 -9.24
N ALA A 73 -6.27 -15.54 -9.93
CA ALA A 73 -7.52 -15.21 -10.59
C ALA A 73 -8.54 -14.62 -9.60
N ARG A 74 -8.67 -15.22 -8.42
CA ARG A 74 -9.59 -14.73 -7.39
C ARG A 74 -9.18 -13.36 -6.87
N MET A 75 -7.89 -13.12 -6.63
CA MET A 75 -7.39 -11.81 -6.24
C MET A 75 -7.80 -10.72 -7.26
N ARG A 76 -7.64 -11.00 -8.54
CA ARG A 76 -8.01 -10.05 -9.62
C ARG A 76 -9.53 -9.84 -9.72
N ASP A 77 -10.32 -10.90 -9.55
CA ASP A 77 -11.78 -10.84 -9.55
C ASP A 77 -12.33 -9.91 -8.45
N ILE A 78 -11.69 -9.89 -7.28
CA ILE A 78 -12.06 -9.00 -6.17
C ILE A 78 -11.36 -7.64 -6.20
N GLY A 79 -10.56 -7.35 -7.25
CA GLY A 79 -9.83 -6.09 -7.39
C GLY A 79 -8.60 -5.95 -6.49
N LEU A 80 -8.07 -7.05 -5.97
CA LEU A 80 -6.84 -7.05 -5.18
C LEU A 80 -5.62 -7.17 -6.11
N GLU A 81 -4.95 -6.04 -6.36
CA GLU A 81 -3.79 -5.95 -7.27
C GLU A 81 -2.44 -6.08 -6.54
N ALA A 82 -2.45 -6.62 -5.32
CA ALA A 82 -1.24 -6.85 -4.54
C ALA A 82 -0.21 -7.68 -5.34
N PRO A 83 1.10 -7.37 -5.25
CA PRO A 83 2.15 -8.11 -5.93
C PRO A 83 2.21 -9.56 -5.42
N VAL A 84 2.28 -10.49 -6.38
CA VAL A 84 2.39 -11.92 -6.11
C VAL A 84 3.79 -12.40 -6.48
N PHE A 85 4.45 -13.08 -5.58
CA PHE A 85 5.74 -13.76 -5.81
C PHE A 85 5.56 -15.25 -5.73
N VAL A 86 6.09 -15.95 -6.73
CA VAL A 86 6.08 -17.42 -6.75
C VAL A 86 7.41 -17.95 -6.23
N VAL A 87 7.37 -18.74 -5.17
CA VAL A 87 8.55 -19.38 -4.58
C VAL A 87 8.81 -20.70 -5.31
N VAL A 88 9.94 -20.79 -5.99
CA VAL A 88 10.32 -21.93 -6.82
C VAL A 88 11.51 -22.64 -6.18
N PHE A 89 11.40 -23.95 -6.06
CA PHE A 89 12.43 -24.78 -5.42
C PHE A 89 13.35 -25.52 -6.41
N ASN A 90 12.93 -25.62 -7.65
CA ASN A 90 13.72 -26.26 -8.69
C ASN A 90 13.78 -25.32 -9.91
N ARG A 91 14.98 -25.09 -10.44
CA ARG A 91 15.21 -24.31 -11.66
C ARG A 91 14.44 -24.84 -12.87
N ASP A 92 14.23 -26.13 -12.94
CA ASP A 92 13.50 -26.77 -14.03
C ASP A 92 12.04 -26.35 -14.11
N ASP A 93 11.47 -25.82 -13.01
CA ASP A 93 10.10 -25.32 -12.95
C ASP A 93 9.96 -23.87 -13.48
N ILE A 94 11.06 -23.10 -13.57
CA ILE A 94 11.03 -21.70 -14.01
C ILE A 94 10.35 -21.51 -15.37
N PRO A 95 10.62 -22.31 -16.41
CA PRO A 95 9.94 -22.15 -17.69
C PRO A 95 8.42 -22.32 -17.58
N ALA A 96 7.96 -23.27 -16.75
CA ALA A 96 6.55 -23.50 -16.52
C ALA A 96 5.90 -22.33 -15.76
N VAL A 97 6.54 -21.84 -14.72
CA VAL A 97 6.07 -20.65 -13.96
C VAL A 97 6.01 -19.44 -14.88
N ARG A 98 7.06 -19.18 -15.64
CA ARG A 98 7.14 -18.05 -16.55
C ARG A 98 6.10 -18.11 -17.69
N ALA A 99 5.87 -19.29 -18.25
CA ALA A 99 4.89 -19.46 -19.34
C ALA A 99 3.45 -19.28 -18.87
N LEU A 100 3.17 -19.60 -17.60
CA LEU A 100 1.83 -19.59 -17.03
C LEU A 100 1.43 -18.29 -16.36
N LEU A 101 2.40 -17.54 -15.82
CA LEU A 101 2.15 -16.41 -14.93
C LEU A 101 2.92 -15.14 -15.34
N SER A 102 3.45 -15.07 -16.56
CA SER A 102 4.37 -14.01 -16.99
C SER A 102 3.82 -12.58 -16.89
N GLU A 103 2.49 -12.40 -16.90
CA GLU A 103 1.83 -11.09 -16.83
C GLU A 103 1.12 -10.83 -15.48
N GLU A 104 1.04 -11.86 -14.63
CA GLU A 104 0.22 -11.80 -13.41
C GLU A 104 1.04 -11.81 -12.11
N ILE A 105 2.35 -12.03 -12.19
CA ILE A 105 3.24 -12.08 -11.02
C ILE A 105 4.26 -10.95 -11.03
N ALA A 106 4.60 -10.46 -9.84
CA ALA A 106 5.66 -9.47 -9.64
C ALA A 106 7.07 -10.08 -9.81
N GLY A 107 7.20 -11.39 -9.56
CA GLY A 107 8.44 -12.11 -9.75
C GLY A 107 8.40 -13.54 -9.20
N PHE A 108 9.51 -14.24 -9.38
CA PHE A 108 9.72 -15.55 -8.74
C PHE A 108 10.97 -15.52 -7.88
N ILE A 109 10.98 -16.33 -6.84
CA ILE A 109 12.04 -16.42 -5.83
C ILE A 109 12.64 -17.82 -5.91
N LEU A 110 13.94 -17.89 -6.16
CA LEU A 110 14.72 -19.13 -6.12
C LEU A 110 15.38 -19.27 -4.75
N THR A 111 14.92 -20.21 -3.97
CA THR A 111 15.38 -20.34 -2.58
C THR A 111 16.82 -20.77 -2.41
N ASP A 112 17.44 -21.37 -3.45
CA ASP A 112 18.80 -21.92 -3.38
C ASP A 112 19.89 -20.94 -3.88
N GLU A 113 19.51 -19.81 -4.47
CA GLU A 113 20.43 -18.91 -5.15
C GLU A 113 20.62 -17.57 -4.46
N ASP A 114 19.52 -17.02 -3.90
CA ASP A 114 19.52 -15.71 -3.29
C ASP A 114 19.59 -15.79 -1.76
N THR A 115 20.22 -14.80 -1.16
CA THR A 115 20.24 -14.70 0.31
C THR A 115 18.86 -14.25 0.83
N ALA A 116 18.52 -14.67 2.05
CA ALA A 116 17.26 -14.27 2.68
C ALA A 116 17.11 -12.74 2.75
N ASP A 117 18.19 -12.02 3.00
CA ASP A 117 18.22 -10.55 3.05
C ASP A 117 17.97 -9.92 1.67
N PHE A 118 18.52 -10.48 0.59
CA PHE A 118 18.24 -10.00 -0.77
C PHE A 118 16.77 -10.19 -1.13
N ILE A 119 16.23 -11.38 -0.87
CA ILE A 119 14.83 -11.71 -1.14
C ILE A 119 13.91 -10.79 -0.33
N ALA A 120 14.18 -10.61 0.96
CA ALA A 120 13.37 -9.76 1.82
C ALA A 120 13.35 -8.30 1.32
N ARG A 121 14.50 -7.75 0.92
CA ARG A 121 14.56 -6.39 0.33
C ARG A 121 13.83 -6.30 -1.00
N PHE A 122 13.93 -7.31 -1.84
CA PHE A 122 13.24 -7.36 -3.13
C PHE A 122 11.71 -7.38 -2.94
N VAL A 123 11.20 -8.23 -2.05
CA VAL A 123 9.78 -8.30 -1.70
C VAL A 123 9.30 -7.00 -1.06
N ASN A 124 10.06 -6.47 -0.09
CA ASN A 124 9.70 -5.23 0.59
C ASN A 124 9.60 -4.04 -0.37
N ARG A 125 10.50 -3.93 -1.33
CA ARG A 125 10.44 -2.86 -2.33
C ARG A 125 9.11 -2.88 -3.10
N HIS A 126 8.67 -4.03 -3.58
CA HIS A 126 7.39 -4.15 -4.30
C HIS A 126 6.19 -3.94 -3.39
N PHE A 127 6.30 -4.36 -2.12
CA PHE A 127 5.31 -4.05 -1.09
C PHE A 127 5.17 -2.53 -0.92
N ASP A 128 6.29 -1.81 -0.75
CA ASP A 128 6.29 -0.36 -0.59
C ASP A 128 5.76 0.34 -1.84
N ASP A 129 6.17 -0.10 -3.05
CA ASP A 129 5.69 0.44 -4.32
C ASP A 129 4.16 0.26 -4.45
N TYR A 130 3.63 -0.91 -4.08
CA TYR A 130 2.20 -1.17 -4.10
C TYR A 130 1.45 -0.31 -3.07
N VAL A 131 1.87 -0.29 -1.82
CA VAL A 131 1.25 0.53 -0.77
C VAL A 131 1.30 2.01 -1.14
N ASN A 132 2.40 2.48 -1.72
CA ASN A 132 2.51 3.86 -2.19
C ASN A 132 1.56 4.14 -3.37
N SER A 133 1.31 3.17 -4.25
CA SER A 133 0.35 3.32 -5.36
C SER A 133 -1.09 3.46 -4.89
N LEU A 134 -1.43 2.95 -3.70
CA LEU A 134 -2.75 3.06 -3.09
C LEU A 134 -2.99 4.41 -2.39
N LYS A 135 -1.94 5.21 -2.17
CA LYS A 135 -2.09 6.53 -1.55
C LYS A 135 -2.87 7.45 -2.47
N THR A 136 -3.92 8.06 -1.94
CA THR A 136 -4.66 9.09 -2.69
C THR A 136 -3.79 10.32 -2.93
N PRO A 137 -3.93 11.02 -4.06
CA PRO A 137 -2.99 12.07 -4.47
C PRO A 137 -2.78 13.18 -3.43
N PHE A 138 -3.84 13.64 -2.76
CA PHE A 138 -3.74 14.70 -1.77
C PHE A 138 -3.22 14.19 -0.42
N PHE A 139 -3.80 13.11 0.11
CA PHE A 139 -3.35 12.52 1.37
C PHE A 139 -1.92 11.96 1.25
N GLY A 140 -1.61 11.30 0.14
CA GLY A 140 -0.25 10.82 -0.13
C GLY A 140 0.77 11.95 -0.10
N PHE A 141 0.46 13.10 -0.72
CA PHE A 141 1.31 14.28 -0.63
C PHE A 141 1.52 14.75 0.82
N LEU A 142 0.45 14.82 1.62
CA LEU A 142 0.57 15.25 3.03
C LEU A 142 1.44 14.28 3.85
N ALA A 143 1.28 12.97 3.63
CA ALA A 143 2.10 11.95 4.29
C ALA A 143 3.57 12.07 3.90
N ASP A 144 3.87 12.17 2.61
CA ASP A 144 5.24 12.30 2.09
C ASP A 144 5.90 13.64 2.52
N TYR A 145 5.11 14.72 2.59
CA TYR A 145 5.58 16.01 3.10
C TYR A 145 5.97 15.91 4.58
N ASN A 146 5.13 15.24 5.38
CA ASN A 146 5.39 15.00 6.79
C ASN A 146 6.65 14.14 7.00
N ASP A 147 6.83 13.07 6.22
CA ASP A 147 7.96 12.16 6.33
C ASP A 147 9.30 12.82 5.99
N ARG A 148 9.29 13.81 5.09
CA ARG A 148 10.48 14.63 4.76
C ARG A 148 10.90 15.58 5.88
N SER A 149 10.12 15.67 6.95
CA SER A 149 10.41 16.54 8.11
C SER A 149 10.69 18.01 7.75
N VAL A 150 9.98 18.54 6.77
CA VAL A 150 10.10 19.94 6.37
C VAL A 150 9.59 20.85 7.49
N GLU A 151 10.40 21.81 7.90
CA GLU A 151 9.99 22.81 8.89
C GLU A 151 9.22 23.94 8.20
N ALA A 152 7.99 24.18 8.66
CA ALA A 152 7.19 25.30 8.20
C ALA A 152 7.58 26.57 8.97
N TRP A 153 8.00 27.60 8.23
CA TRP A 153 8.32 28.94 8.77
C TRP A 153 7.19 29.95 8.57
N ASP A 154 6.08 29.49 8.02
CA ASP A 154 4.85 30.22 7.77
C ASP A 154 3.76 29.89 8.80
N CYS A 155 2.51 30.13 8.48
CA CYS A 155 1.40 29.66 9.30
C CYS A 155 1.10 28.14 9.02
N PRO A 156 0.52 27.42 9.98
CA PRO A 156 0.00 27.92 11.27
C PRO A 156 1.09 28.12 12.33
N GLY A 157 0.83 29.08 13.26
CA GLY A 157 1.79 29.51 14.27
C GLY A 157 2.20 28.47 15.32
N HIS A 158 1.59 27.28 15.32
CA HIS A 158 2.03 26.19 16.20
C HIS A 158 3.30 25.49 15.72
N ASN A 159 3.76 25.76 14.48
CA ASN A 159 4.99 25.26 13.90
C ASN A 159 5.14 23.74 14.11
N GLY A 160 4.34 22.93 13.38
CA GLY A 160 4.34 21.48 13.52
C GLY A 160 3.98 20.99 14.94
N GLY A 161 3.28 21.81 15.73
CA GLY A 161 2.88 21.48 17.10
C GLY A 161 3.95 21.78 18.17
N MET A 162 5.13 22.28 17.78
CA MET A 162 6.25 22.52 18.70
C MET A 162 5.86 23.45 19.87
N TYR A 163 5.02 24.46 19.63
CA TYR A 163 4.60 25.39 20.67
C TYR A 163 3.69 24.75 21.72
N PHE A 164 2.91 23.74 21.39
CA PHE A 164 2.11 23.01 22.38
C PHE A 164 2.98 22.28 23.40
N ARG A 165 4.14 21.79 22.98
CA ARG A 165 5.07 21.03 23.86
C ARG A 165 5.72 21.89 24.96
N LYS A 166 5.55 23.22 24.94
CA LYS A 166 6.15 24.17 25.91
C LYS A 166 5.36 24.27 27.22
N SER A 167 4.17 23.69 27.32
CA SER A 167 3.38 23.69 28.55
C SER A 167 2.82 22.30 28.86
N PRO A 168 2.54 21.96 30.12
CA PRO A 168 1.97 20.67 30.49
C PRO A 168 0.64 20.37 29.80
N VAL A 169 -0.27 21.36 29.75
CA VAL A 169 -1.58 21.21 29.08
C VAL A 169 -1.40 21.06 27.57
N GLY A 170 -0.54 21.86 26.98
CA GLY A 170 -0.23 21.75 25.55
C GLY A 170 0.41 20.41 25.18
N ARG A 171 1.29 19.89 26.06
CA ARG A 171 1.88 18.55 25.85
C ARG A 171 0.81 17.46 25.85
N ALA A 172 -0.13 17.49 26.80
CA ALA A 172 -1.22 16.52 26.83
C ALA A 172 -2.08 16.58 25.56
N PHE A 173 -2.33 17.78 25.04
CA PHE A 173 -3.05 17.98 23.78
C PHE A 173 -2.26 17.46 22.57
N PHE A 174 -0.95 17.74 22.52
CA PHE A 174 -0.05 17.23 21.47
C PHE A 174 0.02 15.69 21.49
N GLU A 175 0.18 15.09 22.66
CA GLU A 175 0.23 13.62 22.82
C GLU A 175 -1.09 12.95 22.44
N TYR A 176 -2.22 13.59 22.74
CA TYR A 176 -3.56 13.08 22.39
C TYR A 176 -3.79 13.07 20.86
N LEU A 177 -3.42 14.13 20.14
CA LEU A 177 -3.64 14.25 18.70
C LEU A 177 -2.53 13.58 17.86
N GLY A 178 -1.34 13.47 18.41
CA GLY A 178 -0.16 12.99 17.70
C GLY A 178 0.50 14.06 16.83
N GLU A 179 1.80 13.89 16.57
CA GLU A 179 2.62 14.86 15.85
C GLU A 179 2.14 15.08 14.40
N ASN A 180 1.72 14.02 13.72
CA ASN A 180 1.32 14.07 12.31
C ASN A 180 0.15 15.01 12.05
N VAL A 181 -0.78 15.14 13.00
CA VAL A 181 -1.91 16.08 12.87
C VAL A 181 -1.42 17.52 12.72
N PHE A 182 -0.44 17.91 13.54
CA PHE A 182 0.13 19.27 13.52
C PHE A 182 1.05 19.51 12.33
N ARG A 183 1.76 18.47 11.89
CA ARG A 183 2.68 18.57 10.75
C ARG A 183 1.99 18.58 9.40
N THR A 184 0.78 18.05 9.33
CA THR A 184 -0.06 18.08 8.11
C THR A 184 -1.00 19.28 8.07
N ASP A 185 -1.06 20.08 9.13
CA ASP A 185 -1.76 21.37 9.11
C ASP A 185 -0.88 22.43 8.45
N LEU A 186 -1.00 22.52 7.14
CA LEU A 186 -0.17 23.37 6.27
C LEU A 186 -0.93 24.61 5.83
N CYS A 187 -0.19 25.70 5.64
CA CYS A 187 -0.72 26.90 5.00
C CYS A 187 -1.05 26.59 3.53
N ASN A 188 -2.19 27.11 3.06
CA ASN A 188 -2.55 27.01 1.63
C ASN A 188 -1.61 27.81 0.71
N ALA A 189 -0.76 28.65 1.26
CA ALA A 189 0.32 29.32 0.53
C ALA A 189 1.61 28.49 0.44
N ASN A 190 1.63 27.26 0.96
CA ASN A 190 2.75 26.36 0.79
C ASN A 190 2.92 26.01 -0.69
N VAL A 191 4.10 26.34 -1.25
CA VAL A 191 4.39 26.21 -2.68
C VAL A 191 4.23 24.78 -3.18
N GLU A 192 4.53 23.79 -2.32
CA GLU A 192 4.42 22.37 -2.70
C GLU A 192 2.98 21.87 -2.76
N LEU A 193 2.03 22.53 -2.06
CA LEU A 193 0.60 22.25 -2.19
C LEU A 193 0.02 22.68 -3.55
N GLY A 194 0.71 23.54 -4.27
CA GLY A 194 0.18 24.22 -5.43
C GLY A 194 -0.85 25.29 -5.03
N ASP A 195 -1.50 25.89 -6.02
CA ASP A 195 -2.54 26.88 -5.78
C ASP A 195 -3.94 26.23 -5.82
N LEU A 196 -4.58 26.17 -4.66
CA LEU A 196 -5.91 25.56 -4.51
C LEU A 196 -7.01 26.36 -5.23
N LEU A 197 -6.81 27.67 -5.46
CA LEU A 197 -7.80 28.53 -6.14
C LEU A 197 -7.86 28.29 -7.64
N ILE A 198 -6.71 27.97 -8.23
CA ILE A 198 -6.60 27.69 -9.67
C ILE A 198 -6.48 26.21 -9.99
N HIS A 199 -6.71 25.37 -8.97
CA HIS A 199 -6.71 23.92 -9.10
C HIS A 199 -5.37 23.38 -9.62
N GLU A 200 -4.28 23.66 -8.91
CA GLU A 200 -2.95 23.13 -9.19
C GLU A 200 -2.45 22.14 -8.13
N GLY A 201 -1.35 21.45 -8.44
CA GLY A 201 -0.67 20.57 -7.51
C GLY A 201 -1.45 19.32 -7.08
N PRO A 202 -1.27 18.87 -5.82
CA PRO A 202 -1.91 17.66 -5.29
C PRO A 202 -3.44 17.71 -5.32
N ALA A 203 -4.05 18.87 -5.08
CA ALA A 203 -5.51 19.03 -5.12
C ALA A 203 -6.08 18.75 -6.51
N ARG A 204 -5.43 19.29 -7.55
CA ARG A 204 -5.83 19.00 -8.94
C ARG A 204 -5.73 17.53 -9.27
N ARG A 205 -4.63 16.87 -8.90
CA ARG A 205 -4.48 15.42 -9.13
C ARG A 205 -5.57 14.61 -8.41
N ALA A 206 -5.96 15.04 -7.21
CA ALA A 206 -7.06 14.40 -6.47
C ALA A 206 -8.42 14.61 -7.15
N GLU A 207 -8.69 15.80 -7.72
CA GLU A 207 -9.90 16.09 -8.50
C GLU A 207 -9.97 15.28 -9.80
N GLU A 208 -8.83 15.15 -10.50
CA GLU A 208 -8.70 14.35 -11.73
C GLU A 208 -8.92 12.85 -11.43
N GLU A 209 -8.34 12.34 -10.34
CA GLU A 209 -8.55 10.96 -9.92
C GLU A 209 -10.00 10.69 -9.48
N ALA A 210 -10.60 11.61 -8.73
CA ALA A 210 -12.02 11.51 -8.36
C ALA A 210 -12.92 11.52 -9.61
N ALA A 211 -12.62 12.35 -10.62
CA ALA A 211 -13.35 12.37 -11.89
C ALA A 211 -13.25 11.03 -12.61
N ARG A 212 -12.03 10.45 -12.67
CA ARG A 212 -11.78 9.13 -13.28
C ARG A 212 -12.61 8.03 -12.61
N ILE A 213 -12.56 7.97 -11.26
CA ILE A 213 -13.28 6.94 -10.48
C ILE A 213 -14.81 7.07 -10.65
N LEU A 214 -15.31 8.28 -10.66
CA LEU A 214 -16.76 8.57 -10.78
C LEU A 214 -17.27 8.55 -12.23
N GLY A 215 -16.40 8.39 -13.22
CA GLY A 215 -16.75 8.48 -14.63
C GLY A 215 -17.26 9.86 -15.04
N ALA A 216 -16.78 10.93 -14.40
CA ALA A 216 -17.15 12.31 -14.68
C ALA A 216 -16.09 13.00 -15.54
N ASP A 217 -16.49 14.00 -16.35
CA ASP A 217 -15.55 14.80 -17.13
C ASP A 217 -14.64 15.64 -16.21
N ARG A 218 -15.19 16.14 -15.11
CA ARG A 218 -14.48 16.92 -14.09
C ARG A 218 -15.13 16.76 -12.72
N THR A 219 -14.31 16.87 -11.69
CA THR A 219 -14.74 16.92 -10.29
C THR A 219 -14.09 18.12 -9.61
N TYR A 220 -14.83 18.79 -8.73
CA TYR A 220 -14.35 19.92 -7.93
C TYR A 220 -14.64 19.69 -6.46
N PHE A 221 -13.65 19.88 -5.60
CA PHE A 221 -13.83 19.80 -4.16
C PHE A 221 -14.33 21.15 -3.62
N VAL A 222 -15.57 21.17 -3.14
CA VAL A 222 -16.18 22.37 -2.57
C VAL A 222 -16.00 22.36 -1.05
N LEU A 223 -15.04 23.15 -0.55
CA LEU A 223 -14.62 23.15 0.85
C LEU A 223 -15.62 23.82 1.80
N ASN A 224 -16.55 24.66 1.29
CA ASN A 224 -17.51 25.41 2.09
C ASN A 224 -18.85 24.65 2.33
N GLY A 225 -18.81 23.31 2.18
CA GLY A 225 -19.92 22.41 2.49
C GLY A 225 -21.00 22.35 1.40
N THR A 226 -21.97 21.45 1.64
CA THR A 226 -23.05 21.12 0.69
C THR A 226 -23.89 22.32 0.26
N SER A 227 -24.14 23.26 1.17
CA SER A 227 -24.89 24.48 0.83
C SER A 227 -24.21 25.29 -0.27
N THR A 228 -22.90 25.36 -0.27
CA THR A 228 -22.15 26.04 -1.33
C THR A 228 -22.16 25.24 -2.62
N SER A 229 -22.01 23.91 -2.55
CA SER A 229 -22.14 23.04 -3.72
C SER A 229 -23.49 23.22 -4.40
N ASN A 230 -24.58 23.22 -3.63
CA ASN A 230 -25.91 23.46 -4.14
C ASN A 230 -26.08 24.84 -4.81
N LYS A 231 -25.52 25.91 -4.20
CA LYS A 231 -25.51 27.25 -4.78
C LYS A 231 -24.79 27.28 -6.13
N VAL A 232 -23.62 26.64 -6.21
CA VAL A 232 -22.84 26.55 -7.45
C VAL A 232 -23.67 25.88 -8.55
N VAL A 233 -24.25 24.71 -8.26
CA VAL A 233 -25.07 23.95 -9.21
C VAL A 233 -26.29 24.76 -9.64
N HIS A 234 -27.04 25.33 -8.70
CA HIS A 234 -28.23 26.16 -9.03
C HIS A 234 -27.85 27.37 -9.87
N THR A 235 -26.79 28.07 -9.55
CA THR A 235 -26.34 29.23 -10.33
C THR A 235 -25.92 28.85 -11.75
N ALA A 236 -25.35 27.66 -11.93
CA ALA A 236 -24.93 27.18 -13.25
C ALA A 236 -26.10 26.72 -14.12
N LEU A 237 -27.14 26.12 -13.52
CA LEU A 237 -28.24 25.51 -14.23
C LEU A 237 -29.46 26.46 -14.42
N VAL A 238 -29.68 27.39 -13.51
CA VAL A 238 -30.78 28.34 -13.54
C VAL A 238 -30.28 29.66 -14.12
N ARG A 239 -30.28 29.76 -15.43
CA ARG A 239 -30.00 30.98 -16.19
C ARG A 239 -31.29 31.46 -16.88
#